data_c550d7b05464578184cccf554236c1f5
#
_entry.id   c550d7b05464578184cccf554236c1f5
#
_cell.length_a   1.000
_cell.length_b   1.000
_cell.length_c   1.000
_cell.angle_alpha   90.00
_cell.angle_beta   90.00
_cell.angle_gamma   90.00
#
_symmetry.space_group_name_H-M   'P 1'
#
loop_
_entity.id
_entity.type
_entity.pdbx_description
1 polymer ?
#
loop_
_entity_poly.entity_id
_entity_poly.type
_entity_poly.pdbx_seq_one_letter_code
_entity_poly.pdbx_strand_id
1 'polypeptide(L)'
;MPNNFKAIDFEYLLIEHYKNLNISENELAVILVLNHLLKQKNDIITAEALSFKMNLEPREIDEILSILVKKNIVDLEIKGTSAKLSLLPLRKKLFNQFKIDILKEEEAQKEEMLSKMQNVYGILEKELKRTLSPIEISRIQEWFTINYTEKDIENAVKDLIATGKKVTINAVDKKLLAKAKAEELNKEGVTALSDKWSKNMEETIKIAKMKWLDD
;
A
#
# COMPACT_ATOMS: atom_id res chain seq x y z
N MET A 1 -10.02 -4.90 2.09
CA MET A 1 -9.01 -4.22 1.23
C MET A 1 -8.60 -2.95 1.93
N PRO A 2 -7.32 -2.71 2.20
CA PRO A 2 -6.88 -1.44 2.74
C PRO A 2 -7.17 -0.35 1.70
N ASN A 3 -7.74 0.76 2.17
CA ASN A 3 -8.10 1.92 1.35
C ASN A 3 -6.82 2.65 0.89
N ASN A 4 -6.12 2.14 -0.12
CA ASN A 4 -4.88 2.71 -0.66
C ASN A 4 -5.02 4.15 -1.21
N PHE A 5 -6.24 4.68 -1.32
CA PHE A 5 -6.47 6.06 -1.74
C PHE A 5 -6.03 7.11 -0.72
N LYS A 6 -6.05 6.79 0.58
CA LYS A 6 -5.55 7.70 1.63
C LYS A 6 -4.02 7.78 1.64
N ALA A 7 -3.33 6.77 1.13
CA ALA A 7 -1.87 6.71 1.11
C ALA A 7 -1.21 7.70 0.12
N ILE A 8 -1.97 8.29 -0.79
CA ILE A 8 -1.47 9.30 -1.76
C ILE A 8 -1.74 10.73 -1.28
N ASP A 9 -2.46 10.90 -0.17
CA ASP A 9 -2.67 12.21 0.44
C ASP A 9 -1.38 12.67 1.13
N PHE A 10 -0.92 13.89 0.77
CA PHE A 10 0.28 14.49 1.35
C PHE A 10 0.20 14.61 2.87
N GLU A 11 -0.95 15.03 3.39
CA GLU A 11 -1.14 15.26 4.83
C GLU A 11 -1.16 13.92 5.57
N TYR A 12 -1.78 12.90 4.99
CA TYR A 12 -1.73 11.54 5.53
C TYR A 12 -0.30 11.00 5.60
N LEU A 13 0.43 11.05 4.49
CA LEU A 13 1.82 10.58 4.44
C LEU A 13 2.73 11.36 5.39
N LEU A 14 2.50 12.66 5.52
CA LEU A 14 3.27 13.51 6.43
C LEU A 14 3.05 13.09 7.88
N ILE A 15 1.79 12.89 8.30
CA ILE A 15 1.44 12.47 9.65
C ILE A 15 1.99 11.07 9.96
N GLU A 16 1.95 10.15 8.99
CA GLU A 16 2.46 8.79 9.17
C GLU A 16 3.99 8.76 9.32
N HIS A 17 4.71 9.63 8.58
CA HIS A 17 6.17 9.51 8.43
C HIS A 17 6.98 10.66 9.05
N TYR A 18 6.38 11.68 9.67
CA TYR A 18 7.13 12.84 10.18
C TYR A 18 8.23 12.45 11.17
N LYS A 19 8.00 11.46 12.02
CA LYS A 19 9.01 10.95 12.96
C LYS A 19 10.22 10.34 12.24
N ASN A 20 9.96 9.57 11.18
CA ASN A 20 11.01 8.94 10.38
C ASN A 20 11.87 9.98 9.65
N LEU A 21 11.29 11.15 9.38
CA LEU A 21 11.99 12.30 8.77
C LEU A 21 12.62 13.22 9.79
N ASN A 22 12.62 12.86 11.09
CA ASN A 22 13.11 13.68 12.21
C ASN A 22 12.46 15.07 12.26
N ILE A 23 11.17 15.12 12.01
CA ILE A 23 10.33 16.33 12.10
C ILE A 23 9.66 16.29 13.48
N SER A 24 9.75 17.40 14.24
CA SER A 24 9.06 17.56 15.52
C SER A 24 7.60 17.98 15.32
N GLU A 25 6.79 17.94 16.38
CA GLU A 25 5.37 18.32 16.34
C GLU A 25 5.17 19.79 15.96
N ASN A 26 6.04 20.69 16.47
CA ASN A 26 5.99 22.10 16.09
C ASN A 26 6.38 22.32 14.63
N GLU A 27 7.42 21.61 14.16
CA GLU A 27 7.82 21.63 12.75
C GLU A 27 6.69 21.07 11.86
N LEU A 28 6.04 19.99 12.28
CA LEU A 28 4.89 19.42 11.59
C LEU A 28 3.74 20.41 11.47
N ALA A 29 3.41 21.11 12.57
CA ALA A 29 2.36 22.12 12.57
C ALA A 29 2.69 23.28 11.60
N VAL A 30 3.92 23.77 11.59
CA VAL A 30 4.39 24.80 10.65
C VAL A 30 4.28 24.30 9.21
N ILE A 31 4.67 23.07 8.90
CA ILE A 31 4.57 22.48 7.57
C ILE A 31 3.11 22.38 7.10
N LEU A 32 2.19 21.96 7.97
CA LEU A 32 0.75 21.86 7.64
C LEU A 32 0.16 23.21 7.32
N VAL A 33 0.45 24.26 8.12
CA VAL A 33 -0.03 25.62 7.85
C VAL A 33 0.62 26.19 6.59
N LEU A 34 1.91 25.96 6.37
CA LEU A 34 2.61 26.34 5.16
C LEU A 34 1.98 25.68 3.92
N ASN A 35 1.71 24.36 3.97
CA ASN A 35 1.03 23.64 2.88
C ASN A 35 -0.36 24.23 2.61
N HIS A 36 -1.10 24.58 3.65
CA HIS A 36 -2.41 25.22 3.51
C HIS A 36 -2.32 26.57 2.79
N LEU A 37 -1.35 27.42 3.15
CA LEU A 37 -1.16 28.73 2.51
C LEU A 37 -0.68 28.58 1.05
N LEU A 38 0.22 27.63 0.77
CA LEU A 38 0.67 27.33 -0.59
C LEU A 38 -0.48 26.85 -1.48
N LYS A 39 -1.39 26.02 -0.96
CA LYS A 39 -2.62 25.59 -1.69
C LYS A 39 -3.53 26.78 -2.03
N GLN A 40 -3.48 27.87 -1.28
CA GLN A 40 -4.23 29.11 -1.55
C GLN A 40 -3.53 30.02 -2.59
N LYS A 41 -2.43 29.57 -3.21
CA LYS A 41 -1.63 30.33 -4.17
C LYS A 41 -1.06 31.64 -3.61
N ASN A 42 -0.76 31.67 -2.32
CA ASN A 42 -0.03 32.78 -1.72
C ASN A 42 1.44 32.67 -2.11
N ASP A 43 1.89 33.57 -2.98
CA ASP A 43 3.27 33.54 -3.51
C ASP A 43 4.32 34.00 -2.48
N ILE A 44 3.93 34.82 -1.51
CA ILE A 44 4.81 35.32 -0.45
C ILE A 44 4.25 34.87 0.89
N ILE A 45 4.96 33.94 1.53
CA ILE A 45 4.60 33.44 2.87
C ILE A 45 5.74 33.84 3.83
N THR A 46 5.40 34.68 4.81
CA THR A 46 6.31 35.13 5.85
C THR A 46 5.99 34.46 7.18
N ALA A 47 6.91 34.55 8.16
CA ALA A 47 6.66 34.04 9.50
C ALA A 47 5.47 34.74 10.17
N GLU A 48 5.25 36.03 9.91
CA GLU A 48 4.08 36.76 10.37
C GLU A 48 2.79 36.19 9.77
N ALA A 49 2.78 35.88 8.48
CA ALA A 49 1.61 35.27 7.82
C ALA A 49 1.25 33.91 8.42
N LEU A 50 2.26 33.13 8.81
CA LEU A 50 2.08 31.85 9.50
C LEU A 50 1.56 32.05 10.93
N SER A 51 2.10 33.04 11.68
CA SER A 51 1.72 33.31 13.06
C SER A 51 0.26 33.70 13.23
N PHE A 52 -0.38 34.30 12.21
CA PHE A 52 -1.83 34.56 12.23
C PHE A 52 -2.69 33.29 12.28
N LYS A 53 -2.13 32.12 11.96
CA LYS A 53 -2.83 30.83 11.95
C LYS A 53 -2.32 29.85 12.99
N MET A 54 -1.36 30.28 13.83
CA MET A 54 -0.68 29.44 14.82
C MET A 54 -0.53 30.18 16.15
N ASN A 55 -0.35 29.43 17.23
CA ASN A 55 -0.04 29.99 18.55
C ASN A 55 1.48 30.06 18.79
N LEU A 56 2.25 30.29 17.72
CA LEU A 56 3.71 30.49 17.80
C LEU A 56 4.04 31.92 17.42
N GLU A 57 5.05 32.49 18.08
CA GLU A 57 5.55 33.82 17.76
C GLU A 57 6.31 33.80 16.41
N PRO A 58 6.27 34.89 15.64
CA PRO A 58 6.97 34.97 14.34
C PRO A 58 8.42 34.58 14.42
N ARG A 59 9.13 34.94 15.50
CA ARG A 59 10.54 34.59 15.71
C ARG A 59 10.75 33.08 15.85
N GLU A 60 9.87 32.40 16.58
CA GLU A 60 9.92 30.92 16.74
C GLU A 60 9.67 30.23 15.39
N ILE A 61 8.75 30.76 14.60
CA ILE A 61 8.44 30.25 13.26
C ILE A 61 9.65 30.41 12.32
N ASP A 62 10.36 31.55 12.36
CA ASP A 62 11.57 31.77 11.57
C ASP A 62 12.69 30.80 11.96
N GLU A 63 12.85 30.53 13.24
CA GLU A 63 13.81 29.53 13.73
C GLU A 63 13.44 28.12 13.20
N ILE A 64 12.16 27.74 13.26
CA ILE A 64 11.66 26.48 12.74
C ILE A 64 11.85 26.39 11.22
N LEU A 65 11.50 27.41 10.45
CA LEU A 65 11.71 27.45 9.01
C LEU A 65 13.20 27.29 8.66
N SER A 66 14.09 27.95 9.41
CA SER A 66 15.54 27.81 9.22
C SER A 66 16.01 26.37 9.47
N ILE A 67 15.45 25.68 10.46
CA ILE A 67 15.74 24.28 10.74
C ILE A 67 15.21 23.39 9.60
N LEU A 68 13.99 23.63 9.13
CA LEU A 68 13.37 22.87 8.04
C LEU A 68 14.15 23.00 6.72
N VAL A 69 14.68 24.18 6.42
CA VAL A 69 15.57 24.41 5.27
C VAL A 69 16.87 23.63 5.44
N LYS A 70 17.51 23.67 6.60
CA LYS A 70 18.73 22.89 6.90
C LYS A 70 18.50 21.37 6.80
N LYS A 71 17.31 20.90 7.20
CA LYS A 71 16.91 19.49 7.07
C LYS A 71 16.54 19.12 5.61
N ASN A 72 16.57 20.08 4.68
CA ASN A 72 16.09 19.89 3.31
C ASN A 72 14.64 19.33 3.26
N ILE A 73 13.78 19.92 4.09
CA ILE A 73 12.33 19.66 4.15
C ILE A 73 11.60 20.76 3.38
N VAL A 74 11.99 22.00 3.59
CA VAL A 74 11.51 23.19 2.89
C VAL A 74 12.65 23.72 2.02
N ASP A 75 12.31 24.12 0.81
CA ASP A 75 13.22 24.85 -0.09
C ASP A 75 12.89 26.34 -0.07
N LEU A 76 13.92 27.17 -0.15
CA LEU A 76 13.82 28.61 -0.15
C LEU A 76 14.42 29.15 -1.45
N GLU A 77 13.59 29.45 -2.44
CA GLU A 77 13.99 30.10 -3.67
C GLU A 77 13.96 31.63 -3.52
N ILE A 78 15.11 32.27 -3.65
CA ILE A 78 15.23 33.72 -3.63
C ILE A 78 15.20 34.22 -5.07
N LYS A 79 14.13 34.94 -5.46
CA LYS A 79 14.00 35.59 -6.78
C LYS A 79 13.94 37.11 -6.59
N GLY A 80 15.07 37.78 -6.82
CA GLY A 80 15.19 39.24 -6.59
C GLY A 80 15.02 39.58 -5.10
N THR A 81 13.99 40.37 -4.78
CA THR A 81 13.65 40.79 -3.42
C THR A 81 12.62 39.90 -2.73
N SER A 82 12.08 38.89 -3.42
CA SER A 82 11.07 37.96 -2.85
C SER A 82 11.66 36.58 -2.61
N ALA A 83 11.29 36.03 -1.45
CA ALA A 83 11.60 34.65 -1.08
C ALA A 83 10.35 33.78 -1.26
N LYS A 84 10.47 32.70 -2.01
CA LYS A 84 9.38 31.72 -2.22
C LYS A 84 9.72 30.43 -1.51
N LEU A 85 8.83 29.99 -0.60
CA LEU A 85 8.94 28.71 0.09
C LEU A 85 8.33 27.60 -0.77
N SER A 86 8.98 26.41 -0.77
CA SER A 86 8.51 25.24 -1.49
C SER A 86 8.62 23.99 -0.63
N LEU A 87 7.59 23.14 -0.67
CA LEU A 87 7.57 21.83 0.00
C LEU A 87 7.98 20.68 -0.96
N LEU A 88 8.53 20.99 -2.12
CA LEU A 88 8.93 19.99 -3.11
C LEU A 88 9.95 18.95 -2.55
N PRO A 89 10.99 19.34 -1.76
CA PRO A 89 11.89 18.37 -1.15
C PRO A 89 11.17 17.39 -0.22
N LEU A 90 10.25 17.88 0.61
CA LEU A 90 9.45 17.05 1.50
C LEU A 90 8.56 16.09 0.71
N ARG A 91 7.88 16.57 -0.33
CA ARG A 91 7.03 15.73 -1.20
C ARG A 91 7.83 14.58 -1.81
N LYS A 92 9.05 14.86 -2.29
CA LYS A 92 9.95 13.80 -2.81
C LYS A 92 10.34 12.78 -1.74
N LYS A 93 10.64 13.22 -0.52
CA LYS A 93 10.97 12.32 0.60
C LYS A 93 9.79 11.44 0.99
N LEU A 94 8.59 12.02 1.12
CA LEU A 94 7.37 11.29 1.43
C LEU A 94 7.01 10.27 0.35
N PHE A 95 7.15 10.64 -0.93
CA PHE A 95 6.92 9.73 -2.04
C PHE A 95 7.91 8.55 -2.06
N ASN A 96 9.17 8.79 -1.72
CA ASN A 96 10.14 7.72 -1.60
C ASN A 96 9.82 6.79 -0.41
N GLN A 97 9.38 7.35 0.73
CA GLN A 97 8.94 6.55 1.87
C GLN A 97 7.73 5.67 1.50
N PHE A 98 6.74 6.24 0.84
CA PHE A 98 5.59 5.52 0.33
C PHE A 98 5.96 4.33 -0.58
N LYS A 99 6.96 4.52 -1.48
CA LYS A 99 7.46 3.41 -2.31
C LYS A 99 8.07 2.28 -1.47
N ILE A 100 8.85 2.65 -0.44
CA ILE A 100 9.47 1.67 0.46
C ILE A 100 8.39 0.87 1.19
N ASP A 101 7.34 1.53 1.64
CA ASP A 101 6.26 0.87 2.38
C ASP A 101 5.48 -0.09 1.49
N ILE A 102 5.19 0.29 0.23
CA ILE A 102 4.58 -0.63 -0.75
C ILE A 102 5.46 -1.86 -0.97
N LEU A 103 6.77 -1.68 -1.16
CA LEU A 103 7.69 -2.81 -1.38
C LEU A 103 7.72 -3.74 -0.16
N LYS A 104 7.71 -3.20 1.06
CA LYS A 104 7.64 -4.00 2.30
C LYS A 104 6.33 -4.78 2.40
N GLU A 105 5.20 -4.16 2.05
CA GLU A 105 3.91 -4.84 2.03
C GLU A 105 3.89 -5.98 1.00
N GLU A 106 4.45 -5.77 -0.19
CA GLU A 106 4.57 -6.82 -1.21
C GLU A 106 5.48 -7.97 -0.76
N GLU A 107 6.60 -7.67 -0.10
CA GLU A 107 7.50 -8.68 0.47
C GLU A 107 6.80 -9.48 1.58
N ALA A 108 6.11 -8.80 2.50
CA ALA A 108 5.36 -9.46 3.57
C ALA A 108 4.24 -10.37 3.02
N GLN A 109 3.52 -9.93 1.98
CA GLN A 109 2.51 -10.76 1.30
C GLN A 109 3.13 -11.98 0.62
N LYS A 110 4.31 -11.85 0.01
CA LYS A 110 5.04 -12.98 -0.58
C LYS A 110 5.48 -13.98 0.48
N GLU A 111 6.02 -13.51 1.60
CA GLU A 111 6.43 -14.37 2.72
C GLU A 111 5.23 -15.11 3.31
N GLU A 112 4.11 -14.43 3.52
CA GLU A 112 2.87 -15.04 4.00
C GLU A 112 2.37 -16.12 3.02
N MET A 113 2.39 -15.83 1.72
CA MET A 113 2.00 -16.78 0.68
C MET A 113 2.93 -18.02 0.66
N LEU A 114 4.24 -17.81 0.75
CA LEU A 114 5.20 -18.90 0.83
C LEU A 114 4.98 -19.78 2.07
N SER A 115 4.71 -19.17 3.23
CA SER A 115 4.38 -19.90 4.46
C SER A 115 3.14 -20.76 4.28
N LYS A 116 2.07 -20.23 3.71
CA LYS A 116 0.83 -20.98 3.40
C LYS A 116 1.08 -22.13 2.43
N MET A 117 1.90 -21.91 1.40
CA MET A 117 2.30 -22.96 0.46
C MET A 117 3.06 -24.09 1.17
N GLN A 118 4.02 -23.76 2.04
CA GLN A 118 4.78 -24.74 2.81
C GLN A 118 3.88 -25.58 3.70
N ASN A 119 2.90 -24.99 4.37
CA ASN A 119 1.90 -25.71 5.17
C ASN A 119 1.13 -26.71 4.31
N VAL A 120 0.65 -26.29 3.14
CA VAL A 120 -0.07 -27.15 2.20
C VAL A 120 0.82 -28.29 1.70
N TYR A 121 2.10 -28.04 1.40
CA TYR A 121 3.03 -29.09 1.04
C TYR A 121 3.15 -30.13 2.15
N GLY A 122 3.33 -29.70 3.40
CA GLY A 122 3.42 -30.59 4.55
C GLY A 122 2.17 -31.46 4.73
N ILE A 123 0.98 -30.89 4.56
CA ILE A 123 -0.31 -31.61 4.64
C ILE A 123 -0.38 -32.69 3.54
N LEU A 124 -0.08 -32.31 2.30
CA LEU A 124 -0.17 -33.22 1.16
C LEU A 124 0.90 -34.34 1.24
N GLU A 125 2.13 -34.03 1.61
CA GLU A 125 3.20 -35.02 1.77
C GLU A 125 2.87 -36.06 2.86
N LYS A 126 2.27 -35.59 3.96
CA LYS A 126 1.80 -36.47 5.04
C LYS A 126 0.74 -37.46 4.55
N GLU A 127 -0.25 -36.97 3.79
CA GLU A 127 -1.35 -37.80 3.26
C GLU A 127 -0.88 -38.70 2.11
N LEU A 128 0.03 -38.24 1.27
CA LEU A 128 0.61 -39.01 0.18
C LEU A 128 1.66 -40.03 0.66
N LYS A 129 2.18 -39.86 1.89
CA LYS A 129 3.29 -40.64 2.48
C LYS A 129 4.56 -40.63 1.61
N ARG A 130 4.79 -39.55 0.89
CA ARG A 130 5.98 -39.31 0.07
C ARG A 130 6.17 -37.82 -0.18
N THR A 131 7.34 -37.41 -0.58
CA THR A 131 7.63 -36.05 -1.04
C THR A 131 6.91 -35.72 -2.34
N LEU A 132 6.58 -34.44 -2.51
CA LEU A 132 5.97 -33.92 -3.73
C LEU A 132 6.98 -33.88 -4.88
N SER A 133 6.55 -34.24 -6.06
CA SER A 133 7.34 -34.06 -7.28
C SER A 133 7.31 -32.58 -7.75
N PRO A 134 8.30 -32.13 -8.57
CA PRO A 134 8.30 -30.76 -9.10
C PRO A 134 7.03 -30.35 -9.84
N ILE A 135 6.41 -31.31 -10.57
CA ILE A 135 5.16 -31.09 -11.31
C ILE A 135 4.00 -30.87 -10.32
N GLU A 136 3.98 -31.63 -9.22
CA GLU A 136 2.93 -31.48 -8.19
C GLU A 136 3.09 -30.15 -7.44
N ILE A 137 4.31 -29.73 -7.15
CA ILE A 137 4.61 -28.43 -6.56
C ILE A 137 4.12 -27.31 -7.47
N SER A 138 4.41 -27.38 -8.78
CA SER A 138 3.91 -26.37 -9.74
C SER A 138 2.38 -26.33 -9.78
N ARG A 139 1.71 -27.49 -9.69
CA ARG A 139 0.24 -27.54 -9.66
C ARG A 139 -0.33 -26.89 -8.41
N ILE A 140 0.30 -27.10 -7.26
CA ILE A 140 -0.13 -26.44 -6.00
C ILE A 140 0.10 -24.92 -6.08
N GLN A 141 1.19 -24.46 -6.68
CA GLN A 141 1.42 -23.04 -6.92
C GLN A 141 0.34 -22.42 -7.81
N GLU A 142 -0.12 -23.14 -8.85
CA GLU A 142 -1.25 -22.71 -9.69
C GLU A 142 -2.53 -22.53 -8.87
N TRP A 143 -2.82 -23.39 -7.88
CA TRP A 143 -4.00 -23.25 -7.02
C TRP A 143 -3.99 -21.91 -6.28
N PHE A 144 -2.83 -21.51 -5.72
CA PHE A 144 -2.69 -20.21 -5.07
C PHE A 144 -2.81 -19.03 -6.05
N THR A 145 -2.31 -19.19 -7.28
CA THR A 145 -2.43 -18.17 -8.33
C THR A 145 -3.90 -17.96 -8.76
N ILE A 146 -4.72 -19.00 -8.72
CA ILE A 146 -6.16 -18.95 -8.99
C ILE A 146 -6.97 -18.51 -7.75
N ASN A 147 -6.29 -18.10 -6.67
CA ASN A 147 -6.87 -17.62 -5.40
C ASN A 147 -7.56 -18.70 -4.53
N TYR A 148 -7.22 -19.96 -4.66
CA TYR A 148 -7.60 -20.93 -3.64
C TYR A 148 -6.83 -20.69 -2.36
N THR A 149 -7.52 -20.72 -1.22
CA THR A 149 -6.90 -20.52 0.08
C THR A 149 -6.35 -21.84 0.63
N GLU A 150 -5.43 -21.75 1.59
CA GLU A 150 -4.96 -22.91 2.38
C GLU A 150 -6.13 -23.73 2.94
N LYS A 151 -7.15 -23.05 3.48
CA LYS A 151 -8.36 -23.68 4.01
C LYS A 151 -9.17 -24.44 2.95
N ASP A 152 -9.24 -23.92 1.73
CA ASP A 152 -9.95 -24.59 0.64
C ASP A 152 -9.26 -25.92 0.29
N ILE A 153 -7.94 -25.92 0.24
CA ILE A 153 -7.14 -27.11 -0.06
C ILE A 153 -7.24 -28.11 1.09
N GLU A 154 -7.13 -27.67 2.35
CA GLU A 154 -7.32 -28.54 3.51
C GLU A 154 -8.70 -29.21 3.53
N ASN A 155 -9.74 -28.44 3.26
CA ASN A 155 -11.11 -28.95 3.21
C ASN A 155 -11.28 -29.99 2.09
N ALA A 156 -10.70 -29.71 0.91
CA ALA A 156 -10.74 -30.67 -0.21
C ALA A 156 -10.02 -32.01 0.15
N VAL A 157 -8.89 -31.92 0.87
CA VAL A 157 -8.17 -33.10 1.37
C VAL A 157 -9.01 -33.86 2.43
N LYS A 158 -9.57 -33.14 3.41
CA LYS A 158 -10.44 -33.72 4.46
C LYS A 158 -11.66 -34.42 3.85
N ASP A 159 -12.31 -33.80 2.86
CA ASP A 159 -13.43 -34.39 2.15
C ASP A 159 -13.06 -35.69 1.41
N LEU A 160 -11.89 -35.74 0.78
CA LEU A 160 -11.42 -36.96 0.12
C LEU A 160 -11.20 -38.09 1.11
N ILE A 161 -10.59 -37.77 2.26
CA ILE A 161 -10.38 -38.75 3.37
C ILE A 161 -11.73 -39.24 3.90
N ALA A 162 -12.67 -38.33 4.19
CA ALA A 162 -14.00 -38.67 4.72
C ALA A 162 -14.81 -39.53 3.76
N THR A 163 -14.61 -39.37 2.44
CA THR A 163 -15.29 -40.22 1.42
C THR A 163 -14.53 -41.51 1.10
N GLY A 164 -13.48 -41.85 1.85
CA GLY A 164 -12.68 -43.07 1.65
C GLY A 164 -11.89 -43.10 0.32
N LYS A 165 -11.77 -41.97 -0.35
CA LYS A 165 -11.03 -41.89 -1.60
C LYS A 165 -9.55 -41.63 -1.35
N LYS A 166 -8.70 -42.23 -2.22
CA LYS A 166 -7.26 -42.00 -2.15
C LYS A 166 -6.95 -40.52 -2.44
N VAL A 167 -6.21 -39.87 -1.54
CA VAL A 167 -5.72 -38.53 -1.75
C VAL A 167 -4.66 -38.54 -2.85
N THR A 168 -4.85 -37.77 -3.90
CA THR A 168 -3.90 -37.53 -4.98
C THR A 168 -4.05 -36.08 -5.42
N ILE A 169 -3.01 -35.47 -5.97
CA ILE A 169 -3.06 -34.07 -6.43
C ILE A 169 -4.20 -33.85 -7.43
N ASN A 170 -4.39 -34.79 -8.37
CA ASN A 170 -5.50 -34.72 -9.33
C ASN A 170 -6.91 -34.85 -8.67
N ALA A 171 -7.03 -35.58 -7.57
CA ALA A 171 -8.30 -35.70 -6.86
C ALA A 171 -8.61 -34.41 -6.08
N VAL A 172 -7.61 -33.78 -5.48
CA VAL A 172 -7.74 -32.46 -4.84
C VAL A 172 -8.09 -31.40 -5.87
N ASP A 173 -7.41 -31.35 -7.00
CA ASP A 173 -7.69 -30.43 -8.10
C ASP A 173 -9.16 -30.52 -8.59
N LYS A 174 -9.66 -31.75 -8.83
CA LYS A 174 -11.06 -31.96 -9.18
C LYS A 174 -12.04 -31.48 -8.12
N LYS A 175 -11.71 -31.62 -6.85
CA LYS A 175 -12.54 -31.14 -5.75
C LYS A 175 -12.55 -29.61 -5.68
N LEU A 176 -11.42 -28.96 -5.86
CA LEU A 176 -11.29 -27.50 -5.89
C LEU A 176 -12.09 -26.91 -7.08
N LEU A 177 -11.96 -27.51 -8.27
CA LEU A 177 -12.73 -27.11 -9.45
C LEU A 177 -14.24 -27.30 -9.27
N ALA A 178 -14.66 -28.39 -8.63
CA ALA A 178 -16.10 -28.63 -8.36
C ALA A 178 -16.65 -27.59 -7.38
N LYS A 179 -15.85 -27.19 -6.36
CA LYS A 179 -16.23 -26.13 -5.42
C LYS A 179 -16.34 -24.77 -6.13
N ALA A 180 -15.37 -24.41 -6.97
CA ALA A 180 -15.40 -23.15 -7.72
C ALA A 180 -16.64 -23.06 -8.62
N LYS A 181 -16.98 -24.15 -9.34
CA LYS A 181 -18.21 -24.20 -10.16
C LYS A 181 -19.48 -24.07 -9.34
N ALA A 182 -19.54 -24.66 -8.16
CA ALA A 182 -20.70 -24.52 -7.26
C ALA A 182 -20.83 -23.09 -6.72
N GLU A 183 -19.72 -22.40 -6.45
CA GLU A 183 -19.71 -21.00 -6.01
C GLU A 183 -20.06 -20.04 -7.15
N GLU A 184 -19.63 -20.31 -8.39
CA GLU A 184 -20.03 -19.53 -9.56
C GLU A 184 -21.52 -19.63 -9.83
N LEU A 185 -22.11 -20.83 -9.77
CA LEU A 185 -23.56 -21.03 -9.93
C LEU A 185 -24.38 -20.28 -8.84
N ASN A 186 -23.82 -20.11 -7.64
CA ASN A 186 -24.45 -19.33 -6.57
C ASN A 186 -24.22 -17.81 -6.70
N LYS A 187 -23.26 -17.36 -7.52
CA LYS A 187 -22.89 -15.95 -7.72
C LYS A 187 -23.46 -15.29 -8.97
N GLU A 188 -24.24 -15.98 -9.80
CA GLU A 188 -24.78 -15.41 -11.05
C GLU A 188 -25.71 -14.19 -10.88
N GLY A 189 -25.80 -13.62 -9.66
CA GLY A 189 -26.48 -12.36 -9.38
C GLY A 189 -25.58 -11.12 -9.20
N VAL A 190 -24.24 -11.23 -9.15
CA VAL A 190 -23.36 -10.15 -8.65
C VAL A 190 -22.17 -9.75 -9.57
N THR A 191 -22.00 -10.39 -10.74
CA THR A 191 -20.72 -10.35 -11.48
C THR A 191 -20.51 -9.14 -12.41
N ALA A 192 -21.39 -8.15 -12.46
CA ALA A 192 -21.23 -6.98 -13.35
C ALA A 192 -20.36 -5.83 -12.79
N LEU A 193 -19.87 -5.93 -11.55
CA LEU A 193 -19.18 -4.82 -10.84
C LEU A 193 -17.65 -4.95 -10.73
N SER A 194 -17.07 -6.15 -10.92
CA SER A 194 -15.63 -6.37 -10.65
C SER A 194 -14.69 -5.89 -11.77
N ASP A 195 -15.10 -6.01 -13.03
CA ASP A 195 -14.24 -5.64 -14.18
C ASP A 195 -14.16 -4.12 -14.43
N LYS A 196 -15.17 -3.38 -14.01
CA LYS A 196 -15.13 -1.91 -14.03
C LYS A 196 -14.21 -1.34 -12.96
N TRP A 197 -14.00 -2.07 -11.87
CA TRP A 197 -13.18 -1.62 -10.73
C TRP A 197 -11.68 -1.71 -11.00
N SER A 198 -11.20 -2.77 -11.63
CA SER A 198 -9.78 -2.94 -11.96
C SER A 198 -9.30 -1.95 -13.02
N LYS A 199 -10.12 -1.66 -14.04
CA LYS A 199 -9.82 -0.63 -15.06
C LYS A 199 -9.78 0.79 -14.47
N ASN A 200 -10.69 1.12 -13.52
CA ASN A 200 -10.67 2.41 -12.84
C ASN A 200 -9.45 2.61 -11.96
N MET A 201 -8.85 1.55 -11.41
CA MET A 201 -7.67 1.65 -10.54
C MET A 201 -6.41 2.04 -11.31
N GLU A 202 -6.17 1.47 -12.50
CA GLU A 202 -5.03 1.82 -13.36
C GLU A 202 -5.13 3.27 -13.88
N GLU A 203 -6.32 3.72 -14.26
CA GLU A 203 -6.56 5.11 -14.67
C GLU A 203 -6.37 6.09 -13.50
N THR A 204 -6.82 5.73 -12.30
CA THR A 204 -6.67 6.58 -11.10
C THR A 204 -5.22 6.71 -10.67
N ILE A 205 -4.43 5.63 -10.77
CA ILE A 205 -2.97 5.67 -10.52
C ILE A 205 -2.27 6.56 -11.54
N LYS A 206 -2.70 6.52 -12.80
CA LYS A 206 -2.14 7.36 -13.88
C LYS A 206 -2.45 8.84 -13.68
N ILE A 207 -3.67 9.17 -13.26
CA ILE A 207 -4.12 10.53 -12.95
C ILE A 207 -3.43 11.07 -11.68
N ALA A 208 -3.24 10.22 -10.66
CA ALA A 208 -2.51 10.58 -9.45
C ALA A 208 -1.04 10.90 -9.76
N LYS A 209 -0.39 10.12 -10.62
CA LYS A 209 0.99 10.40 -11.07
C LYS A 209 1.13 11.73 -11.80
N MET A 210 0.17 12.11 -12.64
CA MET A 210 0.20 13.39 -13.36
C MET A 210 0.00 14.58 -12.42
N LYS A 211 -0.93 14.50 -11.45
CA LYS A 211 -1.19 15.59 -10.49
C LYS A 211 -0.09 15.84 -9.46
N TRP A 212 0.77 14.86 -9.18
CA TRP A 212 1.83 14.98 -8.16
C TRP A 212 3.15 15.53 -8.69
N LEU A 213 3.36 15.51 -10.00
CA LEU A 213 4.61 15.91 -10.65
C LEU A 213 4.55 17.29 -11.32
N ASP A 214 3.35 17.86 -11.52
CA ASP A 214 3.13 19.12 -12.26
C ASP A 214 2.79 20.33 -11.37
N ASP A 215 2.87 20.20 -10.01
CA ASP A 215 2.69 21.34 -9.07
C ASP A 215 4.01 21.74 -8.40
#